data_d54d6dea6b39ceca8fb4bd1dbb06f333
#
_entry.id   d54d6dea6b39ceca8fb4bd1dbb06f333
#
_cell.length_a   1.000
_cell.length_b   1.000
_cell.length_c   1.000
_cell.angle_alpha   90.00
_cell.angle_beta   90.00
_cell.angle_gamma   90.00
#
_symmetry.space_group_name_H-M   'P 1'
#
loop_
_entity.id
_entity.type
_entity.pdbx_description
1 polymer ?
#
loop_
_entity_poly.entity_id
_entity_poly.type
_entity_poly.pdbx_seq_one_letter_code
_entity_poly.pdbx_strand_id
1 'polypeptide(L)'
;VLGAGGASTAIICQAALDGVKKINVISRPGNNFEKMAAKAQKMRENLSCEIVMIEASQQRLIKDACQSSCLLVNATNVGMGDLEHEIPFIDPQWLRKELAVYDIIYHPAQTPLLKKAKETGAVTANGLGMLFHQGAAAFELWTKQEMPAQIMHDIQK
;
A
#
# COMPACT_ATOMS: atom_id res chain seq x y z
N VAL A 1 4.08 -4.68 0.91
CA VAL A 1 3.60 -3.37 1.40
C VAL A 1 4.79 -2.54 1.81
N LEU A 2 4.91 -1.31 1.28
CA LEU A 2 5.94 -0.35 1.64
C LEU A 2 5.41 0.57 2.74
N GLY A 3 6.12 0.64 3.87
CA GLY A 3 5.75 1.41 5.06
C GLY A 3 5.17 0.55 6.19
N ALA A 4 5.24 1.07 7.42
CA ALA A 4 4.79 0.43 8.67
C ALA A 4 3.94 1.39 9.53
N GLY A 5 3.24 2.33 8.89
CA GLY A 5 2.37 3.30 9.55
C GLY A 5 0.94 2.81 9.79
N GLY A 6 0.04 3.76 10.09
CA GLY A 6 -1.38 3.48 10.32
C GLY A 6 -2.08 2.88 9.10
N ALA A 7 -1.91 3.49 7.92
CA ALA A 7 -2.48 3.01 6.67
C ALA A 7 -1.98 1.58 6.33
N SER A 8 -0.68 1.33 6.47
CA SER A 8 -0.12 -0.02 6.29
C SER A 8 -0.77 -1.03 7.23
N THR A 9 -0.99 -0.67 8.50
CA THR A 9 -1.64 -1.55 9.48
C THR A 9 -3.04 -1.96 9.02
N ALA A 10 -3.85 -1.01 8.56
CA ALA A 10 -5.21 -1.28 8.09
C ALA A 10 -5.21 -2.18 6.84
N ILE A 11 -4.36 -1.87 5.86
CA ILE A 11 -4.23 -2.63 4.62
C ILE A 11 -3.78 -4.07 4.90
N ILE A 12 -2.75 -4.26 5.75
CA ILE A 12 -2.23 -5.58 6.09
C ILE A 12 -3.28 -6.41 6.83
N CYS A 13 -3.98 -5.80 7.79
CA CYS A 13 -5.01 -6.46 8.56
C CYS A 13 -6.17 -6.91 7.64
N GLN A 14 -6.68 -6.02 6.80
CA GLN A 14 -7.76 -6.36 5.88
C GLN A 14 -7.34 -7.41 4.87
N ALA A 15 -6.16 -7.27 4.25
CA ALA A 15 -5.66 -8.26 3.30
C ALA A 15 -5.51 -9.66 3.93
N ALA A 16 -5.06 -9.73 5.18
CA ALA A 16 -4.96 -11.00 5.90
C ALA A 16 -6.34 -11.60 6.21
N LEU A 17 -7.34 -10.78 6.55
CA LEU A 17 -8.73 -11.19 6.74
C LEU A 17 -9.36 -11.68 5.43
N ASP A 18 -9.04 -11.04 4.31
CA ASP A 18 -9.47 -11.42 2.96
C ASP A 18 -8.77 -12.69 2.41
N GLY A 19 -7.87 -13.29 3.21
CA GLY A 19 -7.25 -14.57 2.90
C GLY A 19 -5.95 -14.50 2.11
N VAL A 20 -5.28 -13.34 2.06
CA VAL A 20 -3.92 -13.23 1.52
C VAL A 20 -2.99 -14.12 2.35
N LYS A 21 -2.23 -14.98 1.67
CA LYS A 21 -1.39 -16.00 2.33
C LYS A 21 -0.07 -15.48 2.84
N LYS A 22 0.52 -14.49 2.14
CA LYS A 22 1.81 -13.92 2.49
C LYS A 22 1.85 -12.43 2.23
N ILE A 23 2.38 -11.67 3.19
CA ILE A 23 2.58 -10.22 3.10
C ILE A 23 4.01 -9.90 3.54
N ASN A 24 4.79 -9.29 2.64
CA ASN A 24 6.09 -8.73 2.98
C ASN A 24 5.90 -7.24 3.31
N VAL A 25 6.37 -6.81 4.47
CA VAL A 25 6.26 -5.42 4.95
C VAL A 25 7.65 -4.81 4.99
N ILE A 26 7.88 -3.81 4.16
CA ILE A 26 9.18 -3.15 4.00
C ILE A 26 9.12 -1.77 4.64
N SER A 27 10.02 -1.51 5.58
CA SER A 27 10.09 -0.20 6.24
C SER A 27 11.49 0.09 6.77
N ARG A 28 11.77 1.37 7.03
CA ARG A 28 12.97 1.78 7.76
C ARG A 28 12.92 1.24 9.19
N PRO A 29 14.07 0.87 9.79
CA PRO A 29 14.13 0.50 11.20
C PRO A 29 13.65 1.67 12.08
N GLY A 30 13.16 1.36 13.29
CA GLY A 30 12.68 2.31 14.28
C GLY A 30 11.30 1.97 14.83
N ASN A 31 10.74 2.87 15.61
CA ASN A 31 9.52 2.65 16.41
C ASN A 31 8.32 2.11 15.60
N ASN A 32 8.11 2.60 14.37
CA ASN A 32 7.02 2.11 13.52
C ASN A 32 7.27 0.68 13.03
N PHE A 33 8.52 0.33 12.71
CA PHE A 33 8.91 -1.03 12.35
C PHE A 33 8.66 -2.00 13.50
N GLU A 34 9.11 -1.66 14.70
CA GLU A 34 8.95 -2.49 15.90
C GLU A 34 7.48 -2.67 16.29
N LYS A 35 6.69 -1.58 16.27
CA LYS A 35 5.25 -1.65 16.51
C LYS A 35 4.53 -2.52 15.48
N MET A 36 4.93 -2.45 14.21
CA MET A 36 4.37 -3.28 13.16
C MET A 36 4.77 -4.74 13.33
N ALA A 37 6.02 -5.02 13.71
CA ALA A 37 6.50 -6.38 13.97
C ALA A 37 5.69 -7.05 15.10
N ALA A 38 5.42 -6.32 16.19
CA ALA A 38 4.59 -6.82 17.29
C ALA A 38 3.12 -7.08 16.85
N LYS A 39 2.55 -6.20 16.02
CA LYS A 39 1.22 -6.41 15.45
C LYS A 39 1.19 -7.60 14.49
N ALA A 40 2.21 -7.71 13.63
CA ALA A 40 2.34 -8.82 12.68
C ALA A 40 2.42 -10.17 13.40
N GLN A 41 3.10 -10.23 14.55
CA GLN A 41 3.12 -11.43 15.38
C GLN A 41 1.72 -11.82 15.85
N LYS A 42 0.95 -10.86 16.41
CA LYS A 42 -0.43 -11.11 16.85
C LYS A 42 -1.35 -11.50 15.69
N MET A 43 -1.16 -10.90 14.52
CA MET A 43 -1.94 -11.27 13.33
C MET A 43 -1.63 -12.70 12.88
N ARG A 44 -0.37 -13.13 12.88
CA ARG A 44 0.02 -14.51 12.54
C ARG A 44 -0.57 -15.55 13.48
N GLU A 45 -0.73 -15.22 14.76
CA GLU A 45 -1.35 -16.12 15.77
C GLU A 45 -2.85 -16.32 15.53
N ASN A 46 -3.52 -15.33 14.91
CA ASN A 46 -4.98 -15.33 14.77
C ASN A 46 -5.46 -15.48 13.32
N LEU A 47 -4.60 -15.27 12.34
CA LEU A 47 -4.93 -15.30 10.92
C LEU A 47 -3.97 -16.22 10.16
N SER A 48 -4.49 -16.93 9.16
CA SER A 48 -3.70 -17.84 8.30
C SER A 48 -2.90 -17.06 7.25
N CYS A 49 -2.13 -16.05 7.69
CA CYS A 49 -1.31 -15.19 6.83
C CYS A 49 0.13 -15.11 7.35
N GLU A 50 1.09 -15.43 6.50
CA GLU A 50 2.51 -15.20 6.79
C GLU A 50 2.83 -13.72 6.60
N ILE A 51 3.24 -13.02 7.66
CA ILE A 51 3.64 -11.60 7.59
C ILE A 51 5.13 -11.50 7.91
N VAL A 52 5.93 -11.08 6.93
CA VAL A 52 7.39 -10.96 7.02
C VAL A 52 7.79 -9.51 7.08
N MET A 53 8.55 -9.12 8.10
CA MET A 53 9.12 -7.78 8.21
C MET A 53 10.49 -7.75 7.54
N ILE A 54 10.72 -6.76 6.66
CA ILE A 54 11.97 -6.54 5.93
C ILE A 54 12.43 -5.11 6.16
N GLU A 55 13.66 -4.93 6.61
CA GLU A 55 14.24 -3.59 6.72
C GLU A 55 14.59 -3.02 5.33
N ALA A 56 14.39 -1.71 5.17
CA ALA A 56 14.65 -1.01 3.90
C ALA A 56 16.12 -1.10 3.42
N SER A 57 17.04 -1.45 4.30
CA SER A 57 18.46 -1.71 3.99
C SER A 57 18.69 -3.08 3.32
N GLN A 58 17.78 -4.03 3.48
CA GLN A 58 17.92 -5.42 3.03
C GLN A 58 17.52 -5.59 1.55
N GLN A 59 18.22 -4.91 0.66
CA GLN A 59 17.88 -4.78 -0.76
C GLN A 59 17.67 -6.13 -1.48
N ARG A 60 18.43 -7.18 -1.12
CA ARG A 60 18.26 -8.51 -1.69
C ARG A 60 16.88 -9.10 -1.33
N LEU A 61 16.48 -9.02 -0.06
CA LEU A 61 15.18 -9.52 0.38
C LEU A 61 14.02 -8.72 -0.23
N ILE A 62 14.20 -7.41 -0.42
CA ILE A 62 13.21 -6.55 -1.08
C ILE A 62 13.04 -6.95 -2.54
N LYS A 63 14.16 -7.20 -3.25
CA LYS A 63 14.13 -7.70 -4.63
C LYS A 63 13.37 -9.03 -4.73
N ASP A 64 13.72 -9.99 -3.87
CA ASP A 64 13.07 -11.31 -3.84
C ASP A 64 11.56 -11.18 -3.53
N ALA A 65 11.19 -10.29 -2.60
CA ALA A 65 9.80 -9.96 -2.30
C ALA A 65 9.07 -9.37 -3.52
N CYS A 66 9.67 -8.41 -4.24
CA CYS A 66 9.09 -7.85 -5.46
C CYS A 66 8.90 -8.93 -6.55
N GLN A 67 9.88 -9.82 -6.71
CA GLN A 67 9.84 -10.87 -7.73
C GLN A 67 8.79 -11.95 -7.47
N SER A 68 8.51 -12.24 -6.19
CA SER A 68 7.55 -13.28 -5.78
C SER A 68 6.14 -12.76 -5.49
N SER A 69 5.93 -11.44 -5.49
CA SER A 69 4.63 -10.83 -5.21
C SER A 69 3.81 -10.58 -6.48
N CYS A 70 2.49 -10.58 -6.36
CA CYS A 70 1.56 -10.16 -7.41
C CYS A 70 1.06 -8.72 -7.23
N LEU A 71 1.20 -8.15 -6.02
CA LEU A 71 0.78 -6.79 -5.70
C LEU A 71 1.84 -6.07 -4.85
N LEU A 72 2.19 -4.87 -5.25
CA LEU A 72 2.99 -3.91 -4.50
C LEU A 72 2.08 -2.77 -4.04
N VAL A 73 2.12 -2.46 -2.74
CA VAL A 73 1.35 -1.34 -2.18
C VAL A 73 2.32 -0.33 -1.56
N ASN A 74 2.31 0.91 -2.05
CA ASN A 74 2.96 2.01 -1.35
C ASN A 74 1.99 2.57 -0.31
N ALA A 75 2.34 2.43 0.96
CA ALA A 75 1.63 3.01 2.09
C ALA A 75 2.54 3.96 2.91
N THR A 76 3.46 4.62 2.20
CA THR A 76 4.31 5.70 2.72
C THR A 76 3.84 7.05 2.17
N ASN A 77 4.47 8.12 2.62
CA ASN A 77 4.32 9.46 2.04
C ASN A 77 5.34 9.77 0.94
N VAL A 78 6.20 8.81 0.56
CA VAL A 78 7.17 8.99 -0.52
C VAL A 78 6.45 8.95 -1.86
N GLY A 79 6.59 10.01 -2.63
CA GLY A 79 5.83 10.27 -3.86
C GLY A 79 4.84 11.44 -3.73
N MET A 80 4.82 12.16 -2.57
CA MET A 80 4.01 13.37 -2.37
C MET A 80 4.75 14.45 -1.57
N GLY A 81 4.32 15.71 -1.69
CA GLY A 81 4.89 16.87 -1.00
C GLY A 81 6.37 17.01 -1.31
N ASP A 82 7.21 17.21 -0.29
CA ASP A 82 8.67 17.38 -0.46
C ASP A 82 9.35 16.13 -1.05
N LEU A 83 8.70 14.97 -1.02
CA LEU A 83 9.20 13.69 -1.53
C LEU A 83 8.51 13.27 -2.85
N GLU A 84 7.85 14.20 -3.54
CA GLU A 84 7.02 13.89 -4.72
C GLU A 84 7.81 13.31 -5.92
N HIS A 85 9.13 13.47 -5.94
CA HIS A 85 10.01 12.93 -7.00
C HIS A 85 10.68 11.61 -6.63
N GLU A 86 10.44 11.08 -5.42
CA GLU A 86 11.10 9.91 -4.91
C GLU A 86 10.26 8.63 -5.09
N ILE A 87 10.95 7.47 -5.11
CA ILE A 87 10.36 6.13 -5.09
C ILE A 87 10.75 5.45 -3.78
N PRO A 88 9.81 4.87 -3.02
CA PRO A 88 10.11 4.30 -1.71
C PRO A 88 10.76 2.93 -1.79
N PHE A 89 11.92 2.76 -1.19
CA PHE A 89 12.62 1.51 -0.79
C PHE A 89 12.94 0.51 -1.92
N ILE A 90 12.38 0.61 -3.10
CA ILE A 90 12.59 -0.35 -4.19
C ILE A 90 13.41 0.25 -5.33
N ASP A 91 14.14 -0.60 -6.04
CA ASP A 91 14.70 -0.26 -7.34
C ASP A 91 13.59 -0.41 -8.40
N PRO A 92 13.33 0.64 -9.22
CA PRO A 92 12.34 0.58 -10.30
C PRO A 92 12.56 -0.58 -11.30
N GLN A 93 13.79 -1.08 -11.43
CA GLN A 93 14.10 -2.22 -12.29
C GLN A 93 13.47 -3.55 -11.81
N TRP A 94 12.95 -3.61 -10.57
CA TRP A 94 12.26 -4.80 -10.07
C TRP A 94 10.76 -4.80 -10.39
N LEU A 95 10.25 -3.69 -10.92
CA LEU A 95 8.88 -3.60 -11.42
C LEU A 95 8.75 -4.42 -12.71
N ARG A 96 7.61 -5.09 -12.87
CA ARG A 96 7.34 -5.96 -14.00
C ARG A 96 5.83 -5.99 -14.28
N LYS A 97 5.44 -6.41 -15.46
CA LYS A 97 4.05 -6.41 -15.92
C LYS A 97 3.10 -7.19 -15.00
N GLU A 98 3.58 -8.29 -14.40
CA GLU A 98 2.77 -9.16 -13.53
C GLU A 98 2.67 -8.65 -12.08
N LEU A 99 3.40 -7.59 -11.73
CA LEU A 99 3.34 -6.95 -10.42
C LEU A 99 2.40 -5.75 -10.48
N ALA A 100 1.15 -5.93 -10.09
CA ALA A 100 0.24 -4.79 -9.94
C ALA A 100 0.76 -3.82 -8.87
N VAL A 101 0.59 -2.51 -9.09
CA VAL A 101 1.09 -1.49 -8.16
C VAL A 101 -0.05 -0.57 -7.73
N TYR A 102 -0.28 -0.53 -6.43
CA TYR A 102 -1.21 0.38 -5.79
C TYR A 102 -0.47 1.40 -4.93
N ASP A 103 -0.76 2.67 -5.13
CA ASP A 103 -0.22 3.75 -4.30
C ASP A 103 -1.37 4.42 -3.55
N ILE A 104 -1.30 4.49 -2.21
CA ILE A 104 -2.34 5.16 -1.42
C ILE A 104 -2.36 6.68 -1.63
N ILE A 105 -1.33 7.23 -2.25
CA ILE A 105 -1.26 8.65 -2.61
C ILE A 105 -2.26 8.93 -3.74
N TYR A 106 -3.09 9.94 -3.54
CA TYR A 106 -4.06 10.41 -4.54
C TYR A 106 -3.67 11.73 -5.19
N HIS A 107 -2.78 12.51 -4.56
CA HIS A 107 -2.21 13.72 -5.13
C HIS A 107 -0.69 13.76 -4.88
N PRO A 108 0.13 13.80 -5.97
CA PRO A 108 -0.25 13.79 -7.38
C PRO A 108 -0.94 12.48 -7.82
N ALA A 109 -1.79 12.55 -8.85
CA ALA A 109 -2.52 11.38 -9.36
C ALA A 109 -1.59 10.29 -9.92
N GLN A 110 -0.40 10.67 -10.36
CA GLN A 110 0.65 9.78 -10.85
C GLN A 110 1.97 10.05 -10.11
N THR A 111 2.25 9.26 -9.10
CA THR A 111 3.52 9.27 -8.40
C THR A 111 4.65 8.71 -9.29
N PRO A 112 5.94 8.97 -8.97
CA PRO A 112 7.07 8.36 -9.68
C PRO A 112 6.99 6.83 -9.71
N LEU A 113 6.54 6.21 -8.62
CA LEU A 113 6.34 4.77 -8.54
C LEU A 113 5.32 4.29 -9.57
N LEU A 114 4.14 4.93 -9.64
CA LEU A 114 3.09 4.56 -10.59
C LEU A 114 3.51 4.80 -12.05
N LYS A 115 4.25 5.88 -12.32
CA LYS A 115 4.82 6.15 -13.66
C LYS A 115 5.75 5.02 -14.08
N LYS A 116 6.68 4.64 -13.22
CA LYS A 116 7.64 3.55 -13.51
C LYS A 116 6.95 2.19 -13.66
N ALA A 117 5.97 1.88 -12.84
CA ALA A 117 5.18 0.67 -12.98
C ALA A 117 4.43 0.63 -14.32
N LYS A 118 3.83 1.74 -14.73
CA LYS A 118 3.11 1.85 -16.00
C LYS A 118 4.00 1.65 -17.22
N GLU A 119 5.28 2.10 -17.16
CA GLU A 119 6.28 1.87 -18.21
C GLU A 119 6.56 0.37 -18.45
N THR A 120 6.41 -0.48 -17.43
CA THR A 120 6.55 -1.94 -17.56
C THR A 120 5.29 -2.66 -18.05
N GLY A 121 4.18 -1.93 -18.24
CA GLY A 121 2.87 -2.50 -18.56
C GLY A 121 2.13 -3.08 -17.36
N ALA A 122 2.57 -2.80 -16.14
CA ALA A 122 1.88 -3.21 -14.91
C ALA A 122 0.52 -2.52 -14.75
N VAL A 123 -0.43 -3.20 -14.15
CA VAL A 123 -1.69 -2.58 -13.70
C VAL A 123 -1.38 -1.65 -12.53
N THR A 124 -1.89 -0.42 -12.60
CA THR A 124 -1.64 0.61 -11.59
C THR A 124 -2.93 1.24 -11.11
N ALA A 125 -3.00 1.57 -9.82
CA ALA A 125 -4.07 2.36 -9.23
C ALA A 125 -3.52 3.29 -8.16
N ASN A 126 -4.15 4.46 -7.99
CA ASN A 126 -3.80 5.45 -6.96
C ASN A 126 -4.81 5.45 -5.81
N GLY A 127 -4.59 6.31 -4.82
CA GLY A 127 -5.37 6.37 -3.58
C GLY A 127 -6.75 7.02 -3.67
N LEU A 128 -7.21 7.47 -4.86
CA LEU A 128 -8.52 8.12 -5.00
C LEU A 128 -9.67 7.22 -4.54
N GLY A 129 -9.63 5.93 -4.90
CA GLY A 129 -10.63 4.96 -4.45
C GLY A 129 -10.67 4.83 -2.93
N MET A 130 -9.50 4.75 -2.29
CA MET A 130 -9.41 4.69 -0.83
C MET A 130 -9.94 5.97 -0.18
N LEU A 131 -9.60 7.14 -0.72
CA LEU A 131 -10.10 8.43 -0.24
C LEU A 131 -11.63 8.49 -0.30
N PHE A 132 -12.22 8.04 -1.42
CA PHE A 132 -13.67 7.99 -1.57
C PHE A 132 -14.32 7.05 -0.56
N HIS A 133 -13.88 5.80 -0.49
CA HIS A 133 -14.50 4.80 0.37
C HIS A 133 -14.40 5.14 1.86
N GLN A 134 -13.27 5.70 2.32
CA GLN A 134 -13.16 6.14 3.70
C GLN A 134 -14.07 7.35 3.99
N GLY A 135 -14.23 8.26 3.02
CA GLY A 135 -15.15 9.39 3.11
C GLY A 135 -16.60 8.93 3.12
N ALA A 136 -16.96 7.97 2.27
CA ALA A 136 -18.30 7.38 2.21
C ALA A 136 -18.68 6.72 3.55
N ALA A 137 -17.78 5.92 4.10
CA ALA A 137 -17.99 5.28 5.41
C ALA A 137 -18.16 6.30 6.54
N ALA A 138 -17.38 7.38 6.55
CA ALA A 138 -17.52 8.47 7.52
C ALA A 138 -18.85 9.20 7.35
N PHE A 139 -19.24 9.52 6.11
CA PHE A 139 -20.51 10.16 5.79
C PHE A 139 -21.70 9.34 6.29
N GLU A 140 -21.71 8.04 6.00
CA GLU A 140 -22.77 7.12 6.47
C GLU A 140 -22.85 7.05 7.99
N LEU A 141 -21.70 6.98 8.68
CA LEU A 141 -21.66 7.00 10.14
C LEU A 141 -22.27 8.26 10.75
N TRP A 142 -22.01 9.43 10.14
CA TRP A 142 -22.46 10.71 10.66
C TRP A 142 -23.91 11.03 10.29
N THR A 143 -24.31 10.75 9.06
CA THR A 143 -25.63 11.14 8.53
C THR A 143 -26.67 10.04 8.57
N LYS A 144 -26.24 8.78 8.74
CA LYS A 144 -27.07 7.57 8.59
C LYS A 144 -27.67 7.44 7.20
N GLN A 145 -27.03 8.05 6.20
CA GLN A 145 -27.42 8.02 4.79
C GLN A 145 -26.27 7.49 3.95
N GLU A 146 -26.58 6.71 2.93
CA GLU A 146 -25.60 6.26 1.96
C GLU A 146 -25.05 7.43 1.14
N MET A 147 -23.74 7.45 0.88
CA MET A 147 -23.14 8.49 0.04
C MET A 147 -23.56 8.29 -1.41
N PRO A 148 -24.06 9.36 -2.11
CA PRO A 148 -24.45 9.23 -3.50
C PRO A 148 -23.30 8.77 -4.41
N ALA A 149 -23.55 7.72 -5.22
CA ALA A 149 -22.54 7.14 -6.13
C ALA A 149 -21.99 8.16 -7.15
N GLN A 150 -22.76 9.20 -7.48
CA GLN A 150 -22.36 10.27 -8.39
C GLN A 150 -21.08 10.98 -7.92
N ILE A 151 -20.88 11.12 -6.61
CA ILE A 151 -19.68 11.78 -6.03
C ILE A 151 -18.41 11.02 -6.42
N MET A 152 -18.44 9.68 -6.46
CA MET A 152 -17.30 8.86 -6.92
C MET A 152 -16.93 9.20 -8.36
N HIS A 153 -17.91 9.33 -9.23
CA HIS A 153 -17.71 9.67 -10.64
C HIS A 153 -17.14 11.08 -10.83
N ASP A 154 -17.57 12.04 -10.01
CA ASP A 154 -17.10 13.43 -10.10
C ASP A 154 -15.67 13.62 -9.58
N ILE A 155 -15.24 12.83 -8.60
CA ILE A 155 -13.86 12.83 -8.08
C ILE A 155 -12.86 12.22 -9.08
N GLN A 156 -13.31 11.33 -9.97
CA GLN A 156 -12.46 10.65 -10.95
C GLN A 156 -12.24 11.46 -12.25
N LYS A 157 -12.95 12.57 -12.43
CA LYS A 157 -12.76 13.51 -13.56
C LYS A 157 -11.64 14.50 -13.29
#